data_96d959f16ca350d3be790b95a9b7f1d5
#
_entry.id   96d959f16ca350d3be790b95a9b7f1d5
#
_cell.length_a   1.000
_cell.length_b   1.000
_cell.length_c   1.000
_cell.angle_alpha   90.00
_cell.angle_beta   90.00
_cell.angle_gamma   90.00
#
_symmetry.space_group_name_H-M   'P 1'
#
loop_
_entity.id
_entity.type
_entity.pdbx_description
1 polymer ?
#
loop_
_entity_poly.entity_id
_entity_poly.type
_entity_poly.pdbx_seq_one_letter_code
_entity_poly.pdbx_strand_id
1 'polypeptide(L)'
;MITSKLICLALLMALVLGLFQPTGEARLVSQKEQSKKLELELDGQRVFVIIDGSLNISQSDLLAYVRSAAFAVGKVYGQIPVKRTVIRVEATDGDSVGFATSTYNDDEDYGLIEIAIGRDTSRETLDQSWTLTHELLHLGFPIVEHSKRWLAEGIATYEEPIGRLRLGMIRAEDLWGDLLLHAPEGLPQPGGRGLNNSSSWGRIYWGGALYCLLADIEIRQKTGNRYGLEHALRGIASSGGTARSNWTASQALAAGDKAVSLDVLAGLYQKMAYDSYSVDLAQLWRQMGIKKTAAGIVFDNSAPLAKIRQAIETGQ
;
A
#
# COMPACT_ATOMS: atom_id res chain seq x y z
N MET A 1 5.11 -10.85 17.41
CA MET A 1 4.98 -11.25 15.99
C MET A 1 5.29 -10.03 15.08
N ILE A 2 6.53 -9.48 15.16
CA ILE A 2 6.87 -8.15 14.56
C ILE A 2 8.00 -8.29 13.52
N THR A 3 8.41 -9.50 13.16
CA THR A 3 9.64 -9.73 12.37
C THR A 3 9.40 -9.98 10.86
N SER A 4 8.16 -9.98 10.39
CA SER A 4 7.82 -10.43 9.03
C SER A 4 8.07 -9.40 7.92
N LYS A 5 7.91 -8.09 8.20
CA LYS A 5 8.04 -7.05 7.15
C LYS A 5 9.49 -6.76 6.72
N LEU A 6 10.48 -7.07 7.55
CA LEU A 6 11.90 -6.76 7.27
C LEU A 6 12.65 -7.90 6.56
N ILE A 7 12.19 -9.13 6.64
CA ILE A 7 12.93 -10.29 6.11
C ILE A 7 12.69 -10.53 4.61
N CYS A 8 11.53 -10.17 4.08
CA CYS A 8 11.24 -10.34 2.65
C CYS A 8 11.96 -9.36 1.71
N LEU A 9 12.49 -8.25 2.21
CA LEU A 9 13.06 -7.19 1.37
C LEU A 9 14.57 -7.29 1.14
N ALA A 10 15.30 -8.18 1.81
CA ALA A 10 16.77 -8.20 1.81
C ALA A 10 17.41 -9.25 0.85
N LEU A 11 16.64 -10.04 0.11
CA LEU A 11 17.18 -11.26 -0.54
C LEU A 11 17.21 -11.26 -2.08
N LEU A 12 17.12 -10.13 -2.77
CA LEU A 12 17.19 -10.14 -4.25
C LEU A 12 18.12 -9.08 -4.83
N MET A 13 19.44 -9.26 -4.66
CA MET A 13 20.47 -8.79 -5.61
C MET A 13 21.70 -9.70 -5.54
N ALA A 14 21.66 -10.81 -6.24
CA ALA A 14 22.85 -11.54 -6.66
C ALA A 14 22.65 -12.04 -8.09
N LEU A 15 22.97 -11.19 -9.07
CA LEU A 15 23.13 -11.59 -10.45
C LEU A 15 24.49 -12.30 -10.58
N VAL A 16 24.50 -13.62 -10.65
CA VAL A 16 25.68 -14.40 -11.03
C VAL A 16 25.59 -14.74 -12.50
N LEU A 17 26.41 -14.08 -13.31
CA LEU A 17 26.73 -14.50 -14.66
C LEU A 17 27.62 -15.75 -14.59
N GLY A 18 27.05 -16.90 -14.79
CA GLY A 18 27.76 -18.17 -14.95
C GLY A 18 27.50 -18.75 -16.32
N LEU A 19 28.52 -18.74 -17.16
CA LEU A 19 28.56 -19.45 -18.46
C LEU A 19 28.49 -20.97 -18.22
N PHE A 20 27.39 -21.60 -18.62
CA PHE A 20 27.33 -23.06 -18.77
C PHE A 20 27.03 -23.42 -20.22
N GLN A 21 27.90 -24.20 -20.80
CA GLN A 21 27.67 -24.85 -22.12
C GLN A 21 26.76 -26.07 -21.94
N PRO A 22 25.80 -26.30 -22.86
CA PRO A 22 24.90 -27.44 -22.74
C PRO A 22 25.51 -28.70 -23.38
N THR A 23 25.68 -29.75 -22.59
CA THR A 23 25.80 -31.11 -23.09
C THR A 23 24.66 -31.94 -22.50
N GLY A 24 23.83 -32.48 -23.37
CA GLY A 24 22.80 -33.46 -22.99
C GLY A 24 21.37 -33.00 -23.28
N GLU A 25 20.73 -33.69 -24.23
CA GLU A 25 19.30 -33.52 -24.54
C GLU A 25 18.43 -33.91 -23.34
N ALA A 26 18.11 -32.93 -22.49
CA ALA A 26 16.99 -33.05 -21.56
C ALA A 26 15.73 -32.59 -22.30
N ARG A 27 14.90 -33.55 -22.70
CA ARG A 27 13.57 -33.33 -23.24
C ARG A 27 12.71 -32.80 -22.10
N LEU A 28 12.69 -31.46 -21.93
CA LEU A 28 11.75 -30.77 -21.06
C LEU A 28 10.36 -31.00 -21.66
N VAL A 29 9.67 -32.02 -21.18
CA VAL A 29 8.20 -32.10 -21.27
C VAL A 29 7.67 -31.09 -20.26
N SER A 30 7.61 -29.85 -20.68
CA SER A 30 6.81 -28.83 -19.98
C SER A 30 5.34 -29.29 -20.07
N GLN A 31 4.86 -30.01 -19.06
CA GLN A 31 3.45 -30.01 -18.78
C GLN A 31 3.10 -28.54 -18.43
N LYS A 32 2.51 -27.83 -19.38
CA LYS A 32 1.82 -26.58 -19.11
C LYS A 32 0.72 -26.93 -18.11
N GLU A 33 0.99 -26.77 -16.82
CA GLU A 33 -0.06 -26.82 -15.80
C GLU A 33 -1.11 -25.80 -16.23
N GLN A 34 -2.32 -26.28 -16.40
CA GLN A 34 -3.45 -25.52 -16.95
C GLN A 34 -3.77 -24.40 -15.95
N SER A 35 -3.51 -23.15 -16.30
CA SER A 35 -3.81 -22.01 -15.43
C SER A 35 -5.31 -22.00 -15.13
N LYS A 36 -5.66 -21.89 -13.85
CA LYS A 36 -7.02 -21.88 -13.35
C LYS A 36 -7.52 -20.46 -13.24
N LYS A 37 -8.67 -20.16 -13.85
CA LYS A 37 -9.30 -18.84 -13.82
C LYS A 37 -10.51 -18.85 -12.91
N LEU A 38 -10.56 -17.91 -11.95
CA LEU A 38 -11.69 -17.62 -11.09
C LEU A 38 -12.16 -16.19 -11.35
N GLU A 39 -13.44 -15.90 -11.09
CA GLU A 39 -14.03 -14.59 -11.30
C GLU A 39 -14.82 -14.15 -10.07
N LEU A 40 -14.69 -12.87 -9.73
CA LEU A 40 -15.46 -12.18 -8.70
C LEU A 40 -16.09 -10.93 -9.31
N GLU A 41 -17.35 -10.68 -8.98
CA GLU A 41 -17.99 -9.40 -9.21
C GLU A 41 -18.15 -8.68 -7.86
N LEU A 42 -17.65 -7.46 -7.77
CA LEU A 42 -17.64 -6.64 -6.55
C LEU A 42 -18.11 -5.23 -6.93
N ASP A 43 -19.31 -4.85 -6.52
CA ASP A 43 -19.88 -3.51 -6.73
C ASP A 43 -19.79 -3.02 -8.20
N GLY A 44 -20.10 -3.93 -9.14
CA GLY A 44 -20.05 -3.65 -10.58
C GLY A 44 -18.65 -3.68 -11.21
N GLN A 45 -17.64 -4.11 -10.46
CA GLN A 45 -16.27 -4.31 -10.95
C GLN A 45 -15.99 -5.80 -11.10
N ARG A 46 -15.20 -6.14 -12.12
CA ARG A 46 -14.79 -7.53 -12.38
C ARG A 46 -13.35 -7.77 -11.96
N VAL A 47 -13.16 -8.72 -11.07
CA VAL A 47 -11.86 -9.20 -10.63
C VAL A 47 -11.68 -10.64 -11.10
N PHE A 48 -10.63 -10.85 -11.89
CA PHE A 48 -10.24 -12.18 -12.37
C PHE A 48 -9.00 -12.63 -11.60
N VAL A 49 -9.03 -13.85 -11.07
CA VAL A 49 -7.88 -14.48 -10.42
C VAL A 49 -7.40 -15.61 -11.31
N ILE A 50 -6.18 -15.51 -11.77
CA ILE A 50 -5.51 -16.53 -12.61
C ILE A 50 -4.43 -17.17 -11.72
N ILE A 51 -4.51 -18.48 -11.56
CA ILE A 51 -3.56 -19.24 -10.73
C ILE A 51 -2.65 -20.01 -11.67
N ASP A 52 -1.36 -19.69 -11.63
CA ASP A 52 -0.32 -20.40 -12.34
C ASP A 52 0.36 -21.38 -11.36
N GLY A 53 0.13 -22.67 -11.56
CA GLY A 53 0.51 -23.76 -10.66
C GLY A 53 -0.63 -24.21 -9.74
N SER A 54 -0.30 -24.91 -8.65
CA SER A 54 -1.29 -25.43 -7.69
C SER A 54 -1.05 -24.89 -6.28
N LEU A 55 -2.14 -24.54 -5.59
CA LEU A 55 -2.16 -24.14 -4.19
C LEU A 55 -2.93 -25.19 -3.39
N ASN A 56 -2.49 -25.49 -2.18
CA ASN A 56 -3.17 -26.39 -1.26
C ASN A 56 -4.34 -25.74 -0.52
N ILE A 57 -4.50 -24.42 -0.65
CA ILE A 57 -5.64 -23.68 -0.10
C ILE A 57 -6.89 -23.85 -0.99
N SER A 58 -8.08 -23.78 -0.38
CA SER A 58 -9.32 -23.83 -1.12
C SER A 58 -9.54 -22.59 -2.00
N GLN A 59 -10.24 -22.75 -3.12
CA GLN A 59 -10.59 -21.58 -3.97
C GLN A 59 -11.44 -20.56 -3.22
N SER A 60 -12.36 -21.03 -2.36
CA SER A 60 -13.19 -20.16 -1.53
C SER A 60 -12.37 -19.29 -0.59
N ASP A 61 -11.28 -19.83 -0.01
CA ASP A 61 -10.40 -19.08 0.87
C ASP A 61 -9.55 -18.07 0.10
N LEU A 62 -9.03 -18.44 -1.07
CA LEU A 62 -8.31 -17.51 -1.94
C LEU A 62 -9.22 -16.36 -2.40
N LEU A 63 -10.46 -16.68 -2.84
CA LEU A 63 -11.43 -15.65 -3.24
C LEU A 63 -11.87 -14.78 -2.06
N ALA A 64 -11.94 -15.31 -0.85
CA ALA A 64 -12.23 -14.54 0.35
C ALA A 64 -11.07 -13.59 0.69
N TYR A 65 -9.81 -14.00 0.53
CA TYR A 65 -8.65 -13.12 0.65
C TYR A 65 -8.70 -11.95 -0.34
N VAL A 66 -8.94 -12.27 -1.62
CA VAL A 66 -9.09 -11.24 -2.68
C VAL A 66 -10.22 -10.27 -2.37
N ARG A 67 -11.37 -10.78 -1.92
CA ARG A 67 -12.53 -9.96 -1.55
C ARG A 67 -12.21 -9.04 -0.37
N SER A 68 -11.54 -9.54 0.66
CA SER A 68 -11.15 -8.75 1.83
C SER A 68 -10.20 -7.62 1.44
N ALA A 69 -9.20 -7.88 0.60
CA ALA A 69 -8.28 -6.86 0.09
C ALA A 69 -9.03 -5.79 -0.74
N ALA A 70 -9.93 -6.22 -1.63
CA ALA A 70 -10.76 -5.31 -2.43
C ALA A 70 -11.65 -4.41 -1.57
N PHE A 71 -12.27 -4.95 -0.52
CA PHE A 71 -13.10 -4.17 0.41
C PHE A 71 -12.26 -3.22 1.27
N ALA A 72 -11.02 -3.59 1.64
CA ALA A 72 -10.11 -2.67 2.33
C ALA A 72 -9.78 -1.46 1.45
N VAL A 73 -9.49 -1.67 0.17
CA VAL A 73 -9.33 -0.60 -0.83
C VAL A 73 -10.61 0.21 -0.98
N GLY A 74 -11.76 -0.44 -0.94
CA GLY A 74 -13.08 0.21 -0.94
C GLY A 74 -13.28 1.18 0.25
N LYS A 75 -12.70 0.92 1.41
CA LYS A 75 -12.75 1.86 2.55
C LYS A 75 -12.00 3.16 2.25
N VAL A 76 -10.97 3.11 1.40
CA VAL A 76 -10.19 4.28 0.98
C VAL A 76 -10.83 4.97 -0.23
N TYR A 77 -11.01 4.26 -1.33
CA TYR A 77 -11.45 4.82 -2.61
C TYR A 77 -12.96 4.77 -2.85
N GLY A 78 -13.72 4.08 -2.02
CA GLY A 78 -15.15 3.75 -2.25
C GLY A 78 -15.33 2.42 -2.98
N GLN A 79 -14.43 2.08 -3.89
CA GLN A 79 -14.36 0.84 -4.66
C GLN A 79 -12.94 0.65 -5.20
N ILE A 80 -12.62 -0.48 -5.85
CA ILE A 80 -11.36 -0.59 -6.61
C ILE A 80 -11.37 0.50 -7.70
N PRO A 81 -10.29 1.30 -7.84
CA PRO A 81 -10.30 2.48 -8.72
C PRO A 81 -10.34 2.21 -10.24
N VAL A 82 -10.29 0.94 -10.64
CA VAL A 82 -10.35 0.50 -12.04
C VAL A 82 -11.48 -0.51 -12.25
N LYS A 83 -12.11 -0.50 -13.43
CA LYS A 83 -13.30 -1.31 -13.71
C LYS A 83 -13.03 -2.81 -13.82
N ARG A 84 -11.82 -3.17 -14.21
CA ARG A 84 -11.39 -4.55 -14.40
C ARG A 84 -10.02 -4.74 -13.77
N THR A 85 -9.87 -5.80 -13.00
CA THR A 85 -8.61 -6.18 -12.37
C THR A 85 -8.30 -7.63 -12.66
N VAL A 86 -7.07 -7.93 -13.00
CA VAL A 86 -6.54 -9.28 -13.12
C VAL A 86 -5.51 -9.49 -12.03
N ILE A 87 -5.69 -10.50 -11.20
CA ILE A 87 -4.75 -10.91 -10.18
C ILE A 87 -4.15 -12.23 -10.65
N ARG A 88 -2.87 -12.22 -11.01
CA ARG A 88 -2.11 -13.41 -11.37
C ARG A 88 -1.38 -13.93 -10.14
N VAL A 89 -1.73 -15.11 -9.71
CA VAL A 89 -1.12 -15.79 -8.58
C VAL A 89 -0.10 -16.81 -9.10
N GLU A 90 1.16 -16.58 -8.81
CA GLU A 90 2.22 -17.55 -9.02
C GLU A 90 2.35 -18.44 -7.78
N ALA A 91 2.10 -19.74 -7.94
CA ALA A 91 2.27 -20.71 -6.86
C ALA A 91 3.76 -21.03 -6.68
N THR A 92 4.33 -20.61 -5.56
CA THR A 92 5.72 -20.83 -5.18
C THR A 92 5.85 -21.88 -4.07
N ASP A 93 7.07 -22.32 -3.78
CA ASP A 93 7.31 -23.19 -2.63
C ASP A 93 7.18 -22.37 -1.31
N GLY A 94 6.70 -23.02 -0.24
CA GLY A 94 6.57 -22.43 1.09
C GLY A 94 5.13 -22.12 1.49
N ASP A 95 4.98 -21.38 2.61
CA ASP A 95 3.74 -21.16 3.35
C ASP A 95 3.42 -19.67 3.58
N SER A 96 4.02 -18.78 2.81
CA SER A 96 3.88 -17.33 2.97
C SER A 96 3.39 -16.64 1.70
N VAL A 97 2.84 -15.44 1.85
CA VAL A 97 2.60 -14.51 0.74
C VAL A 97 3.90 -13.77 0.46
N GLY A 98 4.38 -13.87 -0.76
CA GLY A 98 5.65 -13.31 -1.19
C GLY A 98 5.51 -11.93 -1.83
N PHE A 99 6.42 -11.66 -2.77
CA PHE A 99 6.48 -10.40 -3.50
C PHE A 99 5.27 -10.23 -4.43
N ALA A 100 4.85 -8.99 -4.61
CA ALA A 100 3.83 -8.63 -5.57
C ALA A 100 4.18 -7.32 -6.30
N THR A 101 3.54 -7.10 -7.43
CA THR A 101 3.64 -5.89 -8.22
C THR A 101 2.28 -5.51 -8.79
N SER A 102 2.10 -4.23 -9.03
CA SER A 102 0.94 -3.67 -9.71
C SER A 102 1.33 -2.91 -10.96
N THR A 103 0.60 -3.12 -12.03
CA THR A 103 0.74 -2.42 -13.31
C THR A 103 -0.62 -2.17 -13.94
N TYR A 104 -0.66 -1.42 -15.04
CA TYR A 104 -1.85 -1.29 -15.86
C TYR A 104 -1.58 -1.77 -17.28
N ASN A 105 -2.45 -2.64 -17.80
CA ASN A 105 -2.41 -3.10 -19.18
C ASN A 105 -3.31 -2.21 -20.02
N ASP A 106 -2.70 -1.27 -20.77
CA ASP A 106 -3.41 -0.31 -21.60
C ASP A 106 -4.10 -0.97 -22.81
N ASP A 107 -3.51 -2.02 -23.37
CA ASP A 107 -4.02 -2.69 -24.58
C ASP A 107 -5.34 -3.42 -24.28
N GLU A 108 -5.45 -4.04 -23.11
CA GLU A 108 -6.62 -4.82 -22.70
C GLU A 108 -7.48 -4.12 -21.65
N ASP A 109 -7.12 -2.92 -21.19
CA ASP A 109 -7.83 -2.04 -20.27
C ASP A 109 -8.15 -2.68 -18.91
N TYR A 110 -7.11 -3.13 -18.19
CA TYR A 110 -7.23 -3.66 -16.83
C TYR A 110 -6.02 -3.38 -15.95
N GLY A 111 -6.26 -3.26 -14.63
CA GLY A 111 -5.20 -3.32 -13.62
C GLY A 111 -4.69 -4.74 -13.44
N LEU A 112 -3.38 -4.94 -13.50
CA LEU A 112 -2.72 -6.23 -13.29
C LEU A 112 -1.99 -6.23 -11.96
N ILE A 113 -2.29 -7.22 -11.13
CA ILE A 113 -1.52 -7.55 -9.94
C ILE A 113 -0.86 -8.92 -10.17
N GLU A 114 0.44 -9.01 -10.01
CA GLU A 114 1.17 -10.27 -10.00
C GLU A 114 1.66 -10.51 -8.56
N ILE A 115 1.29 -11.66 -7.99
CA ILE A 115 1.58 -11.99 -6.58
C ILE A 115 2.04 -13.43 -6.43
N ALA A 116 3.15 -13.62 -5.72
CA ALA A 116 3.65 -14.94 -5.35
C ALA A 116 2.94 -15.43 -4.07
N ILE A 117 2.39 -16.64 -4.10
CA ILE A 117 1.77 -17.28 -2.92
C ILE A 117 2.37 -18.67 -2.76
N GLY A 118 2.88 -18.98 -1.58
CA GLY A 118 3.39 -20.29 -1.22
C GLY A 118 2.30 -21.35 -1.30
N ARG A 119 2.64 -22.54 -1.82
CA ARG A 119 1.67 -23.64 -2.01
C ARG A 119 1.00 -24.08 -0.73
N ASP A 120 1.71 -24.01 0.38
CA ASP A 120 1.24 -24.42 1.71
C ASP A 120 0.72 -23.26 2.55
N THR A 121 0.49 -22.08 1.94
CA THR A 121 -0.03 -20.90 2.62
C THR A 121 -1.39 -21.20 3.23
N SER A 122 -1.54 -20.95 4.52
CA SER A 122 -2.81 -21.13 5.24
C SER A 122 -3.78 -19.97 5.01
N ARG A 123 -5.04 -20.18 5.30
CA ARG A 123 -6.04 -19.10 5.33
C ARG A 123 -5.65 -18.00 6.31
N GLU A 124 -5.17 -18.36 7.48
CA GLU A 124 -4.72 -17.40 8.49
C GLU A 124 -3.56 -16.52 7.98
N THR A 125 -2.59 -17.12 7.28
CA THR A 125 -1.47 -16.39 6.67
C THR A 125 -1.99 -15.40 5.61
N LEU A 126 -2.95 -15.79 4.78
CA LEU A 126 -3.59 -14.89 3.81
C LEU A 126 -4.29 -13.72 4.50
N ASP A 127 -5.09 -13.98 5.55
CA ASP A 127 -5.83 -12.94 6.27
C ASP A 127 -4.91 -11.94 6.99
N GLN A 128 -3.72 -12.39 7.40
CA GLN A 128 -2.69 -11.53 7.99
C GLN A 128 -1.88 -10.75 6.93
N SER A 129 -1.89 -11.19 5.68
CA SER A 129 -1.11 -10.55 4.62
C SER A 129 -1.67 -9.17 4.24
N TRP A 130 -0.79 -8.22 4.16
CA TRP A 130 -1.05 -6.85 3.73
C TRP A 130 -0.83 -6.66 2.21
N THR A 131 -0.09 -7.59 1.58
CA THR A 131 0.50 -7.43 0.25
C THR A 131 -0.53 -7.11 -0.83
N LEU A 132 -1.62 -7.88 -0.94
CA LEU A 132 -2.61 -7.67 -1.99
C LEU A 132 -3.37 -6.35 -1.82
N THR A 133 -3.66 -5.93 -0.59
CA THR A 133 -4.30 -4.63 -0.33
C THR A 133 -3.39 -3.49 -0.77
N HIS A 134 -2.10 -3.56 -0.47
CA HIS A 134 -1.10 -2.59 -0.87
C HIS A 134 -1.03 -2.44 -2.40
N GLU A 135 -0.93 -3.56 -3.12
CA GLU A 135 -0.87 -3.54 -4.58
C GLU A 135 -2.16 -3.02 -5.24
N LEU A 136 -3.31 -3.36 -4.69
CA LEU A 136 -4.58 -2.85 -5.20
C LEU A 136 -4.74 -1.34 -4.99
N LEU A 137 -4.15 -0.76 -3.92
CA LEU A 137 -4.15 0.68 -3.68
C LEU A 137 -3.39 1.46 -4.75
N HIS A 138 -2.31 0.91 -5.30
CA HIS A 138 -1.58 1.54 -6.39
C HIS A 138 -2.44 1.78 -7.64
N LEU A 139 -3.48 0.98 -7.87
CA LEU A 139 -4.40 1.20 -8.99
C LEU A 139 -5.16 2.53 -8.89
N GLY A 140 -5.23 3.14 -7.70
CA GLY A 140 -5.92 4.40 -7.44
C GLY A 140 -5.07 5.65 -7.56
N PHE A 141 -3.81 5.52 -7.93
CA PHE A 141 -2.91 6.67 -8.11
C PHE A 141 -2.25 6.65 -9.49
N PRO A 142 -2.01 7.80 -10.14
CA PRO A 142 -1.42 7.83 -11.46
C PRO A 142 0.06 7.43 -11.43
N ILE A 143 0.55 6.95 -12.56
CA ILE A 143 1.98 6.73 -12.76
C ILE A 143 2.66 8.10 -12.77
N VAL A 144 3.58 8.30 -11.83
CA VAL A 144 4.40 9.51 -11.73
C VAL A 144 5.86 9.21 -12.04
N GLU A 145 6.67 10.25 -12.21
CA GLU A 145 8.10 10.08 -12.49
C GLU A 145 8.79 9.26 -11.39
N HIS A 146 9.71 8.39 -11.78
CA HIS A 146 10.38 7.43 -10.89
C HIS A 146 10.96 8.04 -9.60
N SER A 147 11.51 9.26 -9.67
CA SER A 147 12.02 9.98 -8.50
C SER A 147 10.93 10.36 -7.49
N LYS A 148 9.66 10.25 -7.85
CA LYS A 148 8.49 10.61 -7.06
C LYS A 148 7.65 9.39 -6.68
N ARG A 149 8.17 8.16 -6.93
CA ARG A 149 7.49 6.91 -6.57
C ARG A 149 7.14 6.81 -5.08
N TRP A 150 7.88 7.55 -4.23
CA TRP A 150 7.59 7.62 -2.81
C TRP A 150 6.18 8.13 -2.48
N LEU A 151 5.52 8.87 -3.41
CA LEU A 151 4.11 9.24 -3.25
C LEU A 151 3.20 8.02 -3.34
N ALA A 152 3.35 7.21 -4.39
CA ALA A 152 2.53 6.01 -4.57
C ALA A 152 2.80 4.98 -3.46
N GLU A 153 4.09 4.71 -3.17
CA GLU A 153 4.47 3.80 -2.09
C GLU A 153 4.01 4.29 -0.72
N GLY A 154 4.14 5.59 -0.46
CA GLY A 154 3.69 6.21 0.78
C GLY A 154 2.17 6.15 0.97
N ILE A 155 1.40 6.39 -0.10
CA ILE A 155 -0.05 6.26 -0.08
C ILE A 155 -0.44 4.82 0.24
N ALA A 156 0.14 3.84 -0.46
CA ALA A 156 -0.17 2.44 -0.23
C ALA A 156 0.26 1.99 1.17
N THR A 157 1.44 2.41 1.67
CA THR A 157 1.93 2.08 3.02
C THR A 157 1.06 2.68 4.13
N TYR A 158 0.52 3.88 3.92
CA TYR A 158 -0.33 4.56 4.90
C TYR A 158 -1.78 4.05 4.87
N GLU A 159 -2.38 3.90 3.69
CA GLU A 159 -3.80 3.58 3.54
C GLU A 159 -4.10 2.07 3.65
N GLU A 160 -3.12 1.20 3.37
CA GLU A 160 -3.30 -0.26 3.50
C GLU A 160 -3.78 -0.65 4.91
N PRO A 161 -3.04 -0.32 5.99
CA PRO A 161 -3.48 -0.68 7.33
C PRO A 161 -4.75 0.05 7.76
N ILE A 162 -5.00 1.28 7.28
CA ILE A 162 -6.24 2.02 7.56
C ILE A 162 -7.45 1.31 6.93
N GLY A 163 -7.34 0.91 5.66
CA GLY A 163 -8.41 0.16 5.00
C GLY A 163 -8.74 -1.15 5.70
N ARG A 164 -7.73 -1.89 6.12
CA ARG A 164 -7.88 -3.15 6.87
C ARG A 164 -8.44 -2.92 8.27
N LEU A 165 -8.00 -1.87 8.97
CA LEU A 165 -8.56 -1.49 10.28
C LEU A 165 -10.05 -1.19 10.16
N ARG A 166 -10.46 -0.38 9.18
CA ARG A 166 -11.87 -0.02 8.94
C ARG A 166 -12.76 -1.20 8.54
N LEU A 167 -12.17 -2.32 8.16
CA LEU A 167 -12.84 -3.61 7.96
C LEU A 167 -12.79 -4.53 9.20
N GLY A 168 -12.09 -4.15 10.25
CA GLY A 168 -11.90 -4.97 11.44
C GLY A 168 -10.92 -6.15 11.24
N MET A 169 -10.07 -6.11 10.20
CA MET A 169 -9.05 -7.13 9.93
C MET A 169 -7.82 -7.00 10.84
N ILE A 170 -7.53 -5.79 11.29
CA ILE A 170 -6.49 -5.47 12.26
C ILE A 170 -7.04 -4.54 13.33
N ARG A 171 -6.32 -4.36 14.44
CA ARG A 171 -6.69 -3.45 15.52
C ARG A 171 -5.98 -2.10 15.35
N ALA A 172 -6.50 -1.07 16.04
CA ALA A 172 -5.87 0.24 16.05
C ALA A 172 -4.44 0.19 16.62
N GLU A 173 -4.21 -0.67 17.63
CA GLU A 173 -2.88 -0.87 18.21
C GLU A 173 -1.86 -1.40 17.19
N ASP A 174 -2.31 -2.22 16.24
CA ASP A 174 -1.46 -2.78 15.19
C ASP A 174 -1.06 -1.69 14.19
N LEU A 175 -2.02 -0.87 13.70
CA LEU A 175 -1.79 0.29 12.84
C LEU A 175 -0.79 1.27 13.46
N TRP A 176 -1.13 1.77 14.67
CA TRP A 176 -0.32 2.82 15.29
C TRP A 176 1.01 2.28 15.83
N GLY A 177 1.06 1.01 16.19
CA GLY A 177 2.29 0.33 16.57
C GLY A 177 3.30 0.25 15.43
N ASP A 178 2.84 -0.09 14.24
CA ASP A 178 3.66 -0.14 13.02
C ASP A 178 4.17 1.26 12.64
N LEU A 179 3.28 2.25 12.62
CA LEU A 179 3.67 3.64 12.33
C LEU A 179 4.66 4.19 13.36
N LEU A 180 4.45 3.93 14.65
CA LEU A 180 5.36 4.36 15.70
C LEU A 180 6.74 3.70 15.58
N LEU A 181 6.78 2.43 15.16
CA LEU A 181 8.01 1.67 14.99
C LEU A 181 8.82 2.14 13.78
N HIS A 182 8.16 2.37 12.66
CA HIS A 182 8.81 2.55 11.36
C HIS A 182 8.86 4.00 10.85
N ALA A 183 8.05 4.93 11.36
CA ALA A 183 8.13 6.34 10.96
C ALA A 183 9.54 6.96 11.11
N PRO A 184 10.39 6.56 12.09
CA PRO A 184 11.78 7.03 12.16
C PRO A 184 12.61 6.71 10.90
N GLU A 185 12.32 5.61 10.19
CA GLU A 185 13.01 5.25 8.94
C GLU A 185 12.69 6.25 7.82
N GLY A 186 11.53 6.91 7.92
CA GLY A 186 11.08 7.96 7.00
C GLY A 186 11.72 9.32 7.22
N LEU A 187 12.42 9.55 8.34
CA LEU A 187 13.06 10.83 8.62
C LEU A 187 14.36 11.03 7.81
N PRO A 188 14.68 12.28 7.43
CA PRO A 188 15.95 12.57 6.77
C PRO A 188 17.12 12.27 7.69
N GLN A 189 18.18 11.69 7.12
CA GLN A 189 19.47 11.58 7.80
C GLN A 189 20.14 12.96 7.86
N PRO A 190 21.08 13.21 8.80
CA PRO A 190 21.85 14.44 8.83
C PRO A 190 22.52 14.74 7.48
N GLY A 191 22.30 15.93 6.94
CA GLY A 191 22.77 16.32 5.60
C GLY A 191 21.99 15.68 4.43
N GLY A 192 20.91 14.95 4.73
CA GLY A 192 20.05 14.33 3.73
C GLY A 192 19.27 15.36 2.91
N ARG A 193 18.77 14.89 1.76
CA ARG A 193 17.93 15.68 0.85
C ARG A 193 16.46 15.25 1.01
N GLY A 194 15.57 15.98 0.34
CA GLY A 194 14.15 15.63 0.27
C GLY A 194 13.87 14.27 -0.38
N LEU A 195 12.64 13.83 -0.29
CA LEU A 195 12.20 12.49 -0.70
C LEU A 195 12.42 12.20 -2.19
N ASN A 196 12.40 13.21 -3.06
CA ASN A 196 12.69 13.06 -4.49
C ASN A 196 14.14 12.57 -4.77
N ASN A 197 15.02 12.69 -3.80
CA ASN A 197 16.42 12.27 -3.92
C ASN A 197 16.72 11.03 -3.08
N SER A 198 15.69 10.35 -2.57
CA SER A 198 15.86 9.16 -1.75
C SER A 198 15.95 7.89 -2.58
N SER A 199 16.90 7.01 -2.20
CA SER A 199 17.05 5.67 -2.77
C SER A 199 16.83 4.55 -1.74
N SER A 200 16.75 4.90 -0.44
CA SER A 200 16.51 3.88 0.60
C SER A 200 15.02 3.51 0.70
N TRP A 201 14.75 2.23 0.86
CA TRP A 201 13.39 1.72 1.04
C TRP A 201 12.67 2.39 2.21
N GLY A 202 13.30 2.47 3.39
CA GLY A 202 12.70 3.10 4.56
C GLY A 202 12.25 4.55 4.28
N ARG A 203 13.07 5.34 3.56
CA ARG A 203 12.70 6.71 3.18
C ARG A 203 11.57 6.75 2.15
N ILE A 204 11.53 5.84 1.20
CA ILE A 204 10.51 5.82 0.15
C ILE A 204 9.16 5.45 0.77
N TYR A 205 9.08 4.36 1.50
CA TYR A 205 7.84 3.84 2.07
C TYR A 205 7.39 4.68 3.28
N TRP A 206 8.23 4.77 4.30
CA TRP A 206 7.85 5.43 5.57
C TRP A 206 7.94 6.96 5.51
N GLY A 207 8.82 7.51 4.68
CA GLY A 207 8.84 8.95 4.40
C GLY A 207 7.59 9.38 3.64
N GLY A 208 7.14 8.56 2.68
CA GLY A 208 5.88 8.74 1.98
C GLY A 208 4.67 8.55 2.89
N ALA A 209 4.66 7.52 3.74
CA ALA A 209 3.60 7.32 4.73
C ALA A 209 3.53 8.46 5.75
N LEU A 210 4.68 9.00 6.18
CA LEU A 210 4.73 10.16 7.06
C LEU A 210 4.17 11.41 6.39
N TYR A 211 4.46 11.64 5.09
CA TYR A 211 3.82 12.69 4.30
C TYR A 211 2.31 12.52 4.29
N CYS A 212 1.79 11.32 4.06
CA CYS A 212 0.36 11.02 4.05
C CYS A 212 -0.29 11.26 5.41
N LEU A 213 0.34 10.82 6.51
CA LEU A 213 -0.13 11.07 7.88
C LEU A 213 -0.23 12.57 8.19
N LEU A 214 0.80 13.34 7.83
CA LEU A 214 0.81 14.79 8.06
C LEU A 214 -0.26 15.49 7.21
N ALA A 215 -0.44 15.06 5.96
CA ALA A 215 -1.50 15.57 5.08
C ALA A 215 -2.90 15.27 5.64
N ASP A 216 -3.14 14.03 6.07
CA ASP A 216 -4.42 13.63 6.64
C ASP A 216 -4.76 14.42 7.92
N ILE A 217 -3.79 14.56 8.82
CA ILE A 217 -3.94 15.39 10.03
C ILE A 217 -4.28 16.85 9.65
N GLU A 218 -3.54 17.46 8.74
CA GLU A 218 -3.73 18.86 8.36
C GLU A 218 -5.09 19.09 7.66
N ILE A 219 -5.48 18.19 6.75
CA ILE A 219 -6.80 18.22 6.10
C ILE A 219 -7.90 18.14 7.15
N ARG A 220 -7.82 17.17 8.08
CA ARG A 220 -8.82 16.98 9.13
C ARG A 220 -8.88 18.17 10.09
N GLN A 221 -7.75 18.74 10.48
CA GLN A 221 -7.71 19.95 11.32
C GLN A 221 -8.40 21.13 10.62
N LYS A 222 -8.08 21.40 9.36
CA LYS A 222 -8.62 22.54 8.61
C LYS A 222 -10.11 22.39 8.29
N THR A 223 -10.60 21.14 8.22
CA THR A 223 -12.01 20.85 7.85
C THR A 223 -12.87 20.41 9.03
N GLY A 224 -12.33 20.33 10.24
CA GLY A 224 -13.05 19.81 11.40
C GLY A 224 -13.47 18.34 11.22
N ASN A 225 -12.59 17.50 10.67
CA ASN A 225 -12.81 16.11 10.30
C ASN A 225 -13.83 15.88 9.16
N ARG A 226 -14.32 16.94 8.47
CA ARG A 226 -15.24 16.76 7.32
C ARG A 226 -14.56 16.04 6.15
N TYR A 227 -13.27 16.24 5.94
CA TYR A 227 -12.44 15.57 4.95
C TYR A 227 -11.20 14.98 5.61
N GLY A 228 -10.73 13.87 5.09
CA GLY A 228 -9.43 13.26 5.35
C GLY A 228 -8.69 13.02 4.03
N LEU A 229 -7.51 12.39 4.09
CA LEU A 229 -6.68 12.09 2.92
C LEU A 229 -7.44 11.24 1.90
N GLU A 230 -8.25 10.28 2.33
CA GLU A 230 -9.08 9.44 1.46
C GLU A 230 -10.00 10.24 0.53
N HIS A 231 -10.45 11.43 0.94
CA HIS A 231 -11.26 12.31 0.09
C HIS A 231 -10.43 12.94 -1.03
N ALA A 232 -9.19 13.35 -0.73
CA ALA A 232 -8.26 13.85 -1.72
C ALA A 232 -7.88 12.74 -2.72
N LEU A 233 -7.61 11.52 -2.26
CA LEU A 233 -7.31 10.37 -3.10
C LEU A 233 -8.47 9.99 -4.03
N ARG A 234 -9.70 9.99 -3.52
CA ARG A 234 -10.91 9.83 -4.35
C ARG A 234 -11.04 10.93 -5.41
N GLY A 235 -10.68 12.16 -5.06
CA GLY A 235 -10.65 13.28 -5.99
C GLY A 235 -9.64 13.09 -7.11
N ILE A 236 -8.45 12.59 -6.80
CA ILE A 236 -7.44 12.23 -7.80
C ILE A 236 -7.98 11.16 -8.74
N ALA A 237 -8.45 10.04 -8.20
CA ALA A 237 -8.95 8.91 -8.97
C ALA A 237 -10.16 9.28 -9.83
N SER A 238 -11.15 10.03 -9.29
CA SER A 238 -12.33 10.47 -10.04
C SER A 238 -12.03 11.49 -11.14
N SER A 239 -10.90 12.21 -11.03
CA SER A 239 -10.39 13.09 -12.07
C SER A 239 -9.62 12.36 -13.18
N GLY A 240 -9.52 11.02 -13.11
CA GLY A 240 -8.79 10.18 -14.06
C GLY A 240 -7.35 9.86 -13.64
N GLY A 241 -6.93 10.27 -12.45
CA GLY A 241 -5.60 9.97 -11.89
C GLY A 241 -5.54 8.58 -11.27
N THR A 242 -5.53 7.55 -12.09
CA THR A 242 -5.40 6.14 -11.71
C THR A 242 -4.17 5.52 -12.37
N ALA A 243 -3.82 4.30 -12.08
CA ALA A 243 -2.71 3.58 -12.72
C ALA A 243 -2.80 3.53 -14.26
N ARG A 244 -3.96 3.88 -14.83
CA ARG A 244 -4.19 4.04 -16.26
C ARG A 244 -3.55 5.31 -16.85
N SER A 245 -3.12 6.26 -16.03
CA SER A 245 -2.71 7.59 -16.49
C SER A 245 -1.29 7.93 -16.03
N ASN A 246 -0.56 8.62 -16.93
CA ASN A 246 0.74 9.19 -16.61
C ASN A 246 0.56 10.67 -16.30
N TRP A 247 0.71 11.05 -15.03
CA TRP A 247 0.60 12.42 -14.56
C TRP A 247 1.90 12.89 -13.92
N THR A 248 2.11 14.20 -13.90
CA THR A 248 3.12 14.75 -12.99
C THR A 248 2.62 14.68 -11.54
N ALA A 249 3.53 14.59 -10.59
CA ALA A 249 3.17 14.67 -9.18
C ALA A 249 2.34 15.93 -8.88
N SER A 250 2.69 17.06 -9.46
CA SER A 250 1.95 18.34 -9.29
C SER A 250 0.51 18.25 -9.80
N GLN A 251 0.25 17.58 -10.92
CA GLN A 251 -1.12 17.37 -11.41
C GLN A 251 -1.94 16.51 -10.44
N ALA A 252 -1.36 15.42 -9.95
CA ALA A 252 -2.04 14.54 -9.00
C ALA A 252 -2.37 15.27 -7.70
N LEU A 253 -1.40 15.95 -7.11
CA LEU A 253 -1.59 16.66 -5.84
C LEU A 253 -2.57 17.82 -5.96
N ALA A 254 -2.53 18.58 -7.07
CA ALA A 254 -3.50 19.64 -7.34
C ALA A 254 -4.94 19.11 -7.49
N ALA A 255 -5.14 17.94 -8.08
CA ALA A 255 -6.45 17.30 -8.16
C ALA A 255 -6.97 16.89 -6.76
N GLY A 256 -6.09 16.36 -5.91
CA GLY A 256 -6.43 16.03 -4.52
C GLY A 256 -6.76 17.26 -3.68
N ASP A 257 -5.93 18.29 -3.73
CA ASP A 257 -6.16 19.56 -3.02
C ASP A 257 -7.48 20.23 -3.45
N LYS A 258 -7.77 20.21 -4.76
CA LYS A 258 -9.06 20.70 -5.28
C LYS A 258 -10.25 19.94 -4.71
N ALA A 259 -10.16 18.63 -4.54
CA ALA A 259 -11.26 17.80 -4.04
C ALA A 259 -11.63 18.12 -2.58
N VAL A 260 -10.65 18.51 -1.78
CA VAL A 260 -10.87 18.92 -0.37
C VAL A 260 -10.93 20.44 -0.19
N SER A 261 -10.79 21.20 -1.27
CA SER A 261 -10.77 22.69 -1.29
C SER A 261 -9.70 23.29 -0.38
N LEU A 262 -8.52 22.69 -0.38
CA LEU A 262 -7.34 23.10 0.42
C LEU A 262 -6.09 23.10 -0.46
N ASP A 263 -4.97 23.56 0.11
CA ASP A 263 -3.62 23.50 -0.47
C ASP A 263 -2.66 22.84 0.53
N VAL A 264 -2.94 21.57 0.84
CA VAL A 264 -2.19 20.80 1.84
C VAL A 264 -1.19 19.86 1.17
N LEU A 265 -1.65 19.09 0.17
CA LEU A 265 -0.81 18.09 -0.48
C LEU A 265 0.36 18.77 -1.21
N ALA A 266 0.08 19.79 -2.01
CA ALA A 266 1.12 20.54 -2.71
C ALA A 266 2.06 21.26 -1.76
N GLY A 267 1.54 21.87 -0.69
CA GLY A 267 2.33 22.58 0.31
C GLY A 267 3.30 21.68 1.08
N LEU A 268 2.84 20.50 1.52
CA LEU A 268 3.69 19.50 2.18
C LEU A 268 4.68 18.87 1.19
N TYR A 269 4.25 18.61 -0.05
CA TYR A 269 5.14 18.12 -1.10
C TYR A 269 6.34 19.03 -1.30
N GLN A 270 6.15 20.35 -1.40
CA GLN A 270 7.26 21.28 -1.55
C GLN A 270 8.30 21.16 -0.41
N LYS A 271 7.83 20.99 0.82
CA LYS A 271 8.70 20.84 2.00
C LYS A 271 9.43 19.51 2.03
N MET A 272 8.73 18.41 1.76
CA MET A 272 9.27 17.05 1.98
C MET A 272 9.97 16.46 0.74
N ALA A 273 9.59 16.88 -0.46
CA ALA A 273 10.15 16.39 -1.71
C ALA A 273 11.56 16.95 -2.00
N TYR A 274 11.80 18.19 -1.66
CA TYR A 274 13.04 18.91 -2.01
C TYR A 274 13.95 19.16 -0.83
N ASP A 275 13.38 19.43 0.34
CA ASP A 275 14.11 19.82 1.53
C ASP A 275 14.30 18.65 2.52
N SER A 276 15.29 18.79 3.39
CA SER A 276 15.49 17.90 4.53
C SER A 276 14.48 18.25 5.64
N TYR A 277 13.20 17.91 5.40
CA TYR A 277 12.14 18.20 6.35
C TYR A 277 12.08 17.14 7.45
N SER A 278 12.33 17.55 8.68
CA SER A 278 12.28 16.69 9.86
C SER A 278 11.00 16.92 10.66
N VAL A 279 10.45 15.86 11.19
CA VAL A 279 9.24 15.86 12.03
C VAL A 279 9.61 15.45 13.44
N ASP A 280 9.17 16.20 14.45
CA ASP A 280 9.25 15.77 15.85
C ASP A 280 8.20 14.66 16.08
N LEU A 281 8.61 13.43 15.82
CA LEU A 281 7.74 12.26 16.00
C LEU A 281 7.28 12.11 17.46
N ALA A 282 8.14 12.44 18.43
CA ALA A 282 7.76 12.32 19.84
C ALA A 282 6.64 13.31 20.20
N GLN A 283 6.70 14.52 19.67
CA GLN A 283 5.62 15.51 19.82
C GLN A 283 4.35 15.05 19.08
N LEU A 284 4.49 14.57 17.84
CA LEU A 284 3.37 14.09 17.03
C LEU A 284 2.58 12.99 17.75
N TRP A 285 3.28 11.95 18.24
CA TRP A 285 2.62 10.86 18.95
C TRP A 285 1.95 11.32 20.25
N ARG A 286 2.58 12.22 21.01
CA ARG A 286 1.94 12.82 22.20
C ARG A 286 0.67 13.58 21.85
N GLN A 287 0.68 14.38 20.79
CA GLN A 287 -0.49 15.13 20.34
C GLN A 287 -1.63 14.21 19.88
N MET A 288 -1.32 13.13 19.18
CA MET A 288 -2.29 12.11 18.77
C MET A 288 -2.76 11.21 19.91
N GLY A 289 -2.14 11.31 21.08
CA GLY A 289 -2.46 10.48 22.24
C GLY A 289 -2.03 9.03 22.06
N ILE A 290 -0.91 8.77 21.36
CA ILE A 290 -0.38 7.43 21.11
C ILE A 290 0.85 7.22 21.98
N LYS A 291 0.86 6.15 22.79
CA LYS A 291 1.98 5.83 23.67
C LYS A 291 2.30 4.35 23.64
N LYS A 292 3.58 4.03 23.46
CA LYS A 292 4.09 2.66 23.64
C LYS A 292 4.40 2.40 25.11
N THR A 293 3.90 1.30 25.64
CA THR A 293 4.15 0.82 27.01
C THR A 293 4.69 -0.61 26.97
N ALA A 294 5.06 -1.15 28.13
CA ALA A 294 5.43 -2.57 28.24
C ALA A 294 4.28 -3.52 27.85
N ALA A 295 3.02 -3.09 28.02
CA ALA A 295 1.82 -3.86 27.67
C ALA A 295 1.37 -3.67 26.20
N GLY A 296 2.05 -2.82 25.41
CA GLY A 296 1.68 -2.52 24.04
C GLY A 296 1.35 -1.05 23.81
N ILE A 297 0.61 -0.75 22.75
CA ILE A 297 0.13 0.59 22.44
C ILE A 297 -1.09 0.93 23.30
N VAL A 298 -1.10 2.13 23.87
CA VAL A 298 -2.23 2.68 24.61
C VAL A 298 -2.59 4.06 24.07
N PHE A 299 -3.86 4.45 24.21
CA PHE A 299 -4.40 5.69 23.67
C PHE A 299 -4.87 6.64 24.78
N ASP A 300 -4.45 7.91 24.68
CA ASP A 300 -4.97 9.01 25.47
C ASP A 300 -6.01 9.78 24.61
N ASN A 301 -7.28 9.58 24.93
CA ASN A 301 -8.39 10.22 24.22
C ASN A 301 -8.60 11.69 24.61
N SER A 302 -7.86 12.22 25.59
CA SER A 302 -7.85 13.64 25.96
C SER A 302 -6.80 14.45 25.21
N ALA A 303 -5.90 13.80 24.45
CA ALA A 303 -4.85 14.44 23.70
C ALA A 303 -5.40 15.37 22.60
N PRO A 304 -4.67 16.46 22.23
CA PRO A 304 -5.17 17.49 21.32
C PRO A 304 -5.66 16.96 19.96
N LEU A 305 -5.01 15.93 19.40
CA LEU A 305 -5.36 15.33 18.11
C LEU A 305 -6.05 13.97 18.25
N ALA A 306 -6.50 13.58 19.45
CA ALA A 306 -7.15 12.29 19.67
C ALA A 306 -8.42 12.11 18.80
N LYS A 307 -9.21 13.17 18.60
CA LYS A 307 -10.39 13.12 17.71
C LYS A 307 -9.99 12.92 16.23
N ILE A 308 -8.86 13.45 15.81
CA ILE A 308 -8.33 13.22 14.45
C ILE A 308 -7.85 11.79 14.30
N ARG A 309 -7.09 11.28 15.29
CA ARG A 309 -6.70 9.87 15.32
C ARG A 309 -7.92 8.95 15.19
N GLN A 310 -8.95 9.16 15.99
CA GLN A 310 -10.21 8.39 15.93
C GLN A 310 -10.91 8.51 14.58
N ALA A 311 -10.91 9.70 13.97
CA ALA A 311 -11.48 9.92 12.65
C ALA A 311 -10.70 9.19 11.54
N ILE A 312 -9.37 9.11 11.64
CA ILE A 312 -8.53 8.28 10.76
C ILE A 312 -8.93 6.79 10.90
N GLU A 313 -9.06 6.32 12.14
CA GLU A 313 -9.41 4.93 12.46
C GLU A 313 -10.79 4.53 11.90
N THR A 314 -11.77 5.42 11.97
CA THR A 314 -13.17 5.10 11.65
C THR A 314 -13.59 5.52 10.23
N GLY A 315 -12.88 6.45 9.61
CA GLY A 315 -13.26 7.04 8.33
C GLY A 315 -14.40 8.07 8.44
N GLN A 316 -14.59 8.66 9.62
CA GLN A 316 -15.65 9.63 9.91
C GLN A 316 -15.09 11.04 10.07
#